data_04598429aa22535ee7ee2c283d5eb212
#
_entry.id   04598429aa22535ee7ee2c283d5eb212
#
_cell.length_a   1.000
_cell.length_b   1.000
_cell.length_c   1.000
_cell.angle_alpha   90.00
_cell.angle_beta   90.00
_cell.angle_gamma   90.00
#
_symmetry.space_group_name_H-M   'P 1'
#
loop_
_entity.id
_entity.type
_entity.pdbx_description
1 polymer ?
#
loop_
_entity_poly.entity_id
_entity_poly.type
_entity_poly.pdbx_seq_one_letter_code
_entity_poly.pdbx_strand_id
1 'polypeptide(L)'
;MIVIKIGGTDGVNFDAVMADVAAHVRAGQPIVVVHGGSGQTNAISTQLGHPPQMVTSPSGFTSRYTDRQTLEIFAMVTTGKISTLITERLQKLGVNAFSLSGVDGRLMVARRKDAIRIIDPATGKQRLLRDDYTGKIESVDGGLLRLLVERGYTPVVGPLAVSPEGEALNVDADRAAAMVAGAVQAEQLILLTNVPGLLRQFPDESTLIAHIARDKV
;
A
#
# COMPACT_ATOMS: atom_id res chain seq x y z
N MET A 1 -19.26 -4.38 1.14
CA MET A 1 -18.13 -3.40 1.20
C MET A 1 -17.09 -3.74 0.13
N ILE A 2 -16.56 -2.74 -0.55
CA ILE A 2 -15.50 -2.91 -1.55
C ILE A 2 -14.20 -2.30 -1.01
N VAL A 3 -13.07 -2.98 -1.20
CA VAL A 3 -11.74 -2.41 -0.96
C VAL A 3 -11.08 -2.15 -2.32
N ILE A 4 -10.62 -0.91 -2.53
CA ILE A 4 -9.97 -0.50 -3.77
C ILE A 4 -8.54 -0.12 -3.45
N LYS A 5 -7.57 -0.83 -4.06
CA LYS A 5 -6.16 -0.46 -3.96
C LYS A 5 -5.73 0.31 -5.20
N ILE A 6 -5.12 1.46 -5.00
CA ILE A 6 -4.59 2.31 -6.06
C ILE A 6 -3.07 2.21 -6.07
N GLY A 7 -2.50 1.79 -7.19
CA GLY A 7 -1.05 1.70 -7.37
C GLY A 7 -0.35 3.02 -7.13
N GLY A 8 0.87 2.96 -6.60
CA GLY A 8 1.69 4.14 -6.30
C GLY A 8 2.69 4.51 -7.40
N THR A 9 2.61 3.86 -8.56
CA THR A 9 3.44 4.12 -9.75
C THR A 9 2.65 4.87 -10.82
N ASP A 10 3.36 5.48 -11.77
CA ASP A 10 2.73 6.16 -12.91
C ASP A 10 1.86 5.20 -13.75
N GLY A 11 0.84 5.73 -14.41
CA GLY A 11 -0.06 4.99 -15.31
C GLY A 11 -1.50 4.82 -14.80
N VAL A 12 -1.79 5.14 -13.54
CA VAL A 12 -3.17 5.19 -13.03
C VAL A 12 -3.72 6.60 -13.15
N ASN A 13 -4.86 6.74 -13.84
CA ASN A 13 -5.57 8.02 -13.90
C ASN A 13 -6.34 8.27 -12.61
N PHE A 14 -5.71 8.96 -11.67
CA PHE A 14 -6.28 9.26 -10.35
C PHE A 14 -7.62 9.97 -10.42
N ASP A 15 -7.81 10.92 -11.35
CA ASP A 15 -9.05 11.68 -11.43
C ASP A 15 -10.22 10.81 -11.89
N ALA A 16 -10.00 9.92 -12.84
CA ALA A 16 -11.00 8.92 -13.25
C ALA A 16 -11.35 7.97 -12.11
N VAL A 17 -10.34 7.44 -11.40
CA VAL A 17 -10.56 6.55 -10.25
C VAL A 17 -11.35 7.24 -9.14
N MET A 18 -11.01 8.51 -8.82
CA MET A 18 -11.75 9.26 -7.80
C MET A 18 -13.19 9.53 -8.21
N ALA A 19 -13.44 9.80 -9.49
CA ALA A 19 -14.79 9.97 -10.02
C ALA A 19 -15.63 8.68 -9.87
N ASP A 20 -15.05 7.52 -10.20
CA ASP A 20 -15.70 6.22 -10.05
C ASP A 20 -15.99 5.90 -8.57
N VAL A 21 -14.99 6.07 -7.69
CA VAL A 21 -15.17 5.89 -6.24
C VAL A 21 -16.31 6.77 -5.75
N ALA A 22 -16.31 8.04 -6.13
CA ALA A 22 -17.36 8.97 -5.70
C ALA A 22 -18.75 8.59 -6.23
N ALA A 23 -18.85 8.08 -7.45
CA ALA A 23 -20.13 7.61 -8.02
C ALA A 23 -20.67 6.41 -7.22
N HIS A 24 -19.82 5.43 -6.89
CA HIS A 24 -20.20 4.27 -6.10
C HIS A 24 -20.57 4.62 -4.65
N VAL A 25 -19.82 5.50 -4.00
CA VAL A 25 -20.15 5.98 -2.63
C VAL A 25 -21.49 6.69 -2.60
N ARG A 26 -21.77 7.57 -3.58
CA ARG A 26 -23.08 8.24 -3.71
C ARG A 26 -24.22 7.28 -3.99
N ALA A 27 -23.95 6.16 -4.63
CA ALA A 27 -24.92 5.07 -4.82
C ALA A 27 -25.12 4.20 -3.56
N GLY A 28 -24.51 4.57 -2.43
CA GLY A 28 -24.63 3.86 -1.15
C GLY A 28 -23.68 2.66 -0.98
N GLN A 29 -22.71 2.50 -1.88
CA GLN A 29 -21.73 1.42 -1.78
C GLN A 29 -20.64 1.76 -0.74
N PRO A 30 -20.48 0.99 0.35
CA PRO A 30 -19.38 1.19 1.29
C PRO A 30 -18.04 0.89 0.66
N ILE A 31 -17.10 1.85 0.73
CA ILE A 31 -15.76 1.72 0.11
C ILE A 31 -14.66 2.07 1.11
N VAL A 32 -13.57 1.30 1.07
CA VAL A 32 -12.28 1.64 1.67
C VAL A 32 -11.26 1.75 0.55
N VAL A 33 -10.57 2.87 0.49
CA VAL A 33 -9.48 3.10 -0.45
C VAL A 33 -8.15 2.78 0.25
N VAL A 34 -7.30 1.97 -0.38
CA VAL A 34 -5.91 1.75 0.05
C VAL A 34 -5.00 2.26 -1.07
N HIS A 35 -3.94 2.96 -0.75
CA HIS A 35 -3.04 3.46 -1.79
C HIS A 35 -1.59 3.07 -1.55
N GLY A 36 -0.81 3.02 -2.62
CA GLY A 36 0.64 2.94 -2.59
C GLY A 36 1.30 4.32 -2.67
N GLY A 37 2.60 4.34 -2.94
CA GLY A 37 3.34 5.61 -3.03
C GLY A 37 4.79 5.44 -3.48
N SER A 38 5.18 4.27 -3.97
CA SER A 38 6.59 3.93 -4.26
C SER A 38 7.24 4.87 -5.27
N GLY A 39 6.58 5.19 -6.39
CA GLY A 39 7.12 6.08 -7.42
C GLY A 39 7.36 7.49 -6.90
N GLN A 40 6.36 8.10 -6.27
CA GLN A 40 6.48 9.44 -5.71
C GLN A 40 7.49 9.50 -4.56
N THR A 41 7.55 8.46 -3.72
CA THR A 41 8.56 8.35 -2.66
C THR A 41 9.96 8.34 -3.25
N ASN A 42 10.21 7.54 -4.29
CA ASN A 42 11.52 7.47 -4.95
C ASN A 42 11.94 8.83 -5.52
N ALA A 43 11.03 9.52 -6.21
CA ALA A 43 11.29 10.84 -6.80
C ALA A 43 11.65 11.87 -5.72
N ILE A 44 10.83 11.96 -4.65
CA ILE A 44 11.05 12.93 -3.57
C ILE A 44 12.29 12.57 -2.76
N SER A 45 12.54 11.29 -2.49
CA SER A 45 13.75 10.82 -1.81
C SER A 45 15.02 11.25 -2.55
N THR A 46 15.02 11.11 -3.88
CA THR A 46 16.13 11.59 -4.72
C THR A 46 16.29 13.12 -4.65
N GLN A 47 15.20 13.89 -4.71
CA GLN A 47 15.22 15.35 -4.59
C GLN A 47 15.76 15.82 -3.22
N LEU A 48 15.50 15.05 -2.17
CA LEU A 48 16.00 15.33 -0.81
C LEU A 48 17.45 14.86 -0.60
N GLY A 49 18.14 14.37 -1.63
CA GLY A 49 19.52 13.91 -1.53
C GLY A 49 19.69 12.54 -0.89
N HIS A 50 18.59 11.78 -0.74
CA HIS A 50 18.58 10.43 -0.18
C HIS A 50 17.96 9.44 -1.19
N PRO A 51 18.65 9.13 -2.30
CA PRO A 51 18.11 8.30 -3.37
C PRO A 51 17.77 6.88 -2.86
N PRO A 52 16.70 6.24 -3.36
CA PRO A 52 16.28 4.94 -2.88
C PRO A 52 17.33 3.87 -3.15
N GLN A 53 17.67 3.09 -2.15
CA GLN A 53 18.53 1.92 -2.26
C GLN A 53 17.66 0.67 -2.50
N MET A 54 17.80 0.06 -3.70
CA MET A 54 17.14 -1.18 -4.02
C MET A 54 18.00 -2.37 -3.61
N VAL A 55 17.40 -3.38 -3.00
CA VAL A 55 18.07 -4.59 -2.54
C VAL A 55 17.34 -5.82 -3.05
N THR A 56 18.10 -6.83 -3.46
CA THR A 56 17.54 -8.08 -3.99
C THR A 56 17.75 -9.20 -2.97
N SER A 57 16.67 -9.90 -2.64
CA SER A 57 16.72 -11.08 -1.78
C SER A 57 17.33 -12.29 -2.49
N PRO A 58 17.76 -13.34 -1.78
CA PRO A 58 18.23 -14.58 -2.40
C PRO A 58 17.21 -15.28 -3.29
N SER A 59 15.91 -15.00 -3.10
CA SER A 59 14.83 -15.51 -3.97
C SER A 59 14.60 -14.68 -5.23
N GLY A 60 15.42 -13.64 -5.48
CA GLY A 60 15.30 -12.76 -6.65
C GLY A 60 14.30 -11.61 -6.49
N PHE A 61 13.61 -11.51 -5.36
CA PHE A 61 12.67 -10.42 -5.12
C PHE A 61 13.43 -9.13 -4.77
N THR A 62 13.15 -8.06 -5.52
CA THR A 62 13.75 -6.74 -5.31
C THR A 62 12.78 -5.83 -4.55
N SER A 63 13.28 -5.19 -3.50
CA SER A 63 12.53 -4.24 -2.68
C SER A 63 13.39 -3.03 -2.31
N ARG A 64 12.75 -1.95 -1.86
CA ARG A 64 13.47 -0.79 -1.32
C ARG A 64 13.94 -1.11 0.09
N TYR A 65 15.25 -0.96 0.33
CA TYR A 65 15.78 -0.90 1.68
C TYR A 65 15.21 0.34 2.38
N THR A 66 14.60 0.14 3.51
CA THR A 66 13.93 1.21 4.25
C THR A 66 14.69 1.45 5.55
N ASP A 67 15.74 2.26 5.49
CA ASP A 67 16.38 2.79 6.70
C ASP A 67 15.48 3.85 7.37
N ARG A 68 15.90 4.40 8.50
CA ARG A 68 15.10 5.35 9.26
C ARG A 68 14.75 6.60 8.45
N GLN A 69 15.71 7.15 7.72
CA GLN A 69 15.51 8.33 6.88
C GLN A 69 14.56 8.04 5.71
N THR A 70 14.74 6.89 5.06
CA THR A 70 13.81 6.43 4.02
C THR A 70 12.39 6.27 4.56
N LEU A 71 12.22 5.72 5.78
CA LEU A 71 10.91 5.59 6.42
C LEU A 71 10.26 6.97 6.67
N GLU A 72 11.02 7.95 7.13
CA GLU A 72 10.53 9.31 7.39
C GLU A 72 10.07 9.98 6.09
N ILE A 73 10.86 9.87 5.03
CA ILE A 73 10.46 10.36 3.69
C ILE A 73 9.23 9.61 3.20
N PHE A 74 9.17 8.30 3.37
CA PHE A 74 8.02 7.50 2.98
C PHE A 74 6.75 7.93 3.73
N ALA A 75 6.83 8.18 5.02
CA ALA A 75 5.73 8.69 5.83
C ALA A 75 5.27 10.08 5.35
N MET A 76 6.21 11.02 5.12
CA MET A 76 5.87 12.35 4.58
C MET A 76 5.14 12.25 3.23
N VAL A 77 5.62 11.39 2.34
CA VAL A 77 5.06 11.27 0.99
C VAL A 77 3.72 10.55 1.00
N THR A 78 3.63 9.42 1.66
CA THR A 78 2.39 8.61 1.63
C THR A 78 1.30 9.24 2.47
N THR A 79 1.56 9.63 3.71
CA THR A 79 0.55 10.19 4.60
C THR A 79 0.33 11.69 4.34
N GLY A 80 1.41 12.46 4.25
CA GLY A 80 1.31 13.91 4.08
C GLY A 80 0.86 14.33 2.68
N LYS A 81 1.41 13.74 1.61
CA LYS A 81 1.11 14.15 0.24
C LYS A 81 0.01 13.31 -0.40
N ILE A 82 0.22 12.00 -0.54
CA ILE A 82 -0.67 11.16 -1.37
C ILE A 82 -2.05 11.01 -0.72
N SER A 83 -2.10 10.61 0.55
CA SER A 83 -3.37 10.50 1.28
C SER A 83 -4.15 11.81 1.27
N THR A 84 -3.47 12.93 1.54
CA THR A 84 -4.10 14.26 1.54
C THR A 84 -4.67 14.63 0.18
N LEU A 85 -3.93 14.41 -0.92
CA LEU A 85 -4.40 14.73 -2.26
C LEU A 85 -5.54 13.81 -2.73
N ILE A 86 -5.54 12.53 -2.35
CA ILE A 86 -6.67 11.62 -2.60
C ILE A 86 -7.90 12.11 -1.84
N THR A 87 -7.74 12.43 -0.55
CA THR A 87 -8.81 12.94 0.29
C THR A 87 -9.40 14.26 -0.27
N GLU A 88 -8.54 15.19 -0.65
CA GLU A 88 -8.96 16.45 -1.28
C GLU A 88 -9.84 16.23 -2.54
N ARG A 89 -9.40 15.33 -3.43
CA ARG A 89 -10.16 15.00 -4.65
C ARG A 89 -11.52 14.39 -4.33
N LEU A 90 -11.58 13.46 -3.39
CA LEU A 90 -12.84 12.85 -2.96
C LEU A 90 -13.76 13.86 -2.29
N GLN A 91 -13.24 14.76 -1.46
CA GLN A 91 -14.02 15.86 -0.86
C GLN A 91 -14.60 16.79 -1.92
N LYS A 92 -13.83 17.16 -2.95
CA LYS A 92 -14.32 17.96 -4.10
C LYS A 92 -15.48 17.29 -4.83
N LEU A 93 -15.53 15.95 -4.81
CA LEU A 93 -16.59 15.15 -5.41
C LEU A 93 -17.75 14.85 -4.45
N GLY A 94 -17.78 15.47 -3.26
CA GLY A 94 -18.84 15.32 -2.27
C GLY A 94 -18.76 14.02 -1.44
N VAL A 95 -17.61 13.36 -1.44
CA VAL A 95 -17.36 12.17 -0.61
C VAL A 95 -16.69 12.61 0.69
N ASN A 96 -17.25 12.23 1.83
CA ASN A 96 -16.67 12.49 3.15
C ASN A 96 -15.49 11.54 3.43
N ALA A 97 -14.36 11.80 2.74
CA ALA A 97 -13.17 10.97 2.85
C ALA A 97 -12.40 11.26 4.15
N PHE A 98 -11.89 10.21 4.78
CA PHE A 98 -11.10 10.26 6.01
C PHE A 98 -9.77 9.54 5.81
N SER A 99 -8.67 10.29 5.81
CA SER A 99 -7.33 9.76 5.60
C SER A 99 -6.71 9.28 6.92
N LEU A 100 -6.11 8.09 6.89
CA LEU A 100 -5.37 7.51 8.00
C LEU A 100 -4.28 6.56 7.46
N SER A 101 -3.25 6.34 8.27
CA SER A 101 -2.26 5.28 8.04
C SER A 101 -2.52 4.09 8.95
N GLY A 102 -1.83 3.00 8.76
CA GLY A 102 -1.94 1.87 9.68
C GLY A 102 -1.35 2.12 11.07
N VAL A 103 -0.60 3.21 11.26
CA VAL A 103 -0.11 3.64 12.58
C VAL A 103 -1.25 4.24 13.41
N ASP A 104 -2.16 4.98 12.75
CA ASP A 104 -3.25 5.68 13.42
C ASP A 104 -4.23 4.68 14.05
N GLY A 105 -4.48 4.85 15.36
CA GLY A 105 -5.30 3.93 16.13
C GLY A 105 -4.82 2.48 16.12
N ARG A 106 -3.54 2.23 15.76
CA ARG A 106 -2.99 0.87 15.56
C ARG A 106 -3.80 0.06 14.53
N LEU A 107 -4.29 0.75 13.49
CA LEU A 107 -5.11 0.13 12.45
C LEU A 107 -4.43 -1.09 11.82
N MET A 108 -3.10 -1.02 11.58
CA MET A 108 -2.32 -2.16 11.10
C MET A 108 -1.15 -2.43 12.04
N VAL A 109 -1.12 -3.62 12.65
CA VAL A 109 0.03 -4.08 13.43
C VAL A 109 0.89 -4.97 12.55
N ALA A 110 2.20 -4.69 12.52
CA ALA A 110 3.16 -5.43 11.72
C ALA A 110 4.39 -5.78 12.53
N ARG A 111 5.02 -6.91 12.21
CA ARG A 111 6.30 -7.32 12.77
C ARG A 111 7.43 -6.85 11.88
N ARG A 112 8.38 -6.14 12.48
CA ARG A 112 9.65 -5.79 11.84
C ARG A 112 10.52 -7.04 11.67
N LYS A 113 11.30 -7.09 10.61
CA LYS A 113 12.35 -8.10 10.45
C LYS A 113 13.64 -7.58 11.09
N ASP A 114 14.23 -8.33 12.00
CA ASP A 114 15.50 -7.96 12.67
C ASP A 114 16.66 -7.82 11.68
N ALA A 115 16.65 -8.62 10.64
CA ALA A 115 17.60 -8.55 9.53
C ALA A 115 17.00 -9.16 8.27
N ILE A 116 17.34 -8.59 7.11
CA ILE A 116 17.00 -9.13 5.80
C ILE A 116 18.27 -9.70 5.12
N ARG A 117 18.11 -10.84 4.43
CA ARG A 117 19.17 -11.38 3.59
C ARG A 117 19.08 -10.78 2.21
N ILE A 118 20.19 -10.26 1.73
CA ILE A 118 20.30 -9.69 0.40
C ILE A 118 21.46 -10.31 -0.37
N ILE A 119 21.43 -10.18 -1.70
CA ILE A 119 22.58 -10.41 -2.56
C ILE A 119 23.33 -9.08 -2.70
N ASP A 120 24.58 -9.07 -2.31
CA ASP A 120 25.46 -7.93 -2.49
C ASP A 120 25.75 -7.75 -3.99
N PRO A 121 25.39 -6.62 -4.59
CA PRO A 121 25.52 -6.43 -6.04
C PRO A 121 26.97 -6.39 -6.53
N ALA A 122 27.93 -6.04 -5.65
CA ALA A 122 29.35 -5.96 -6.01
C ALA A 122 30.05 -7.32 -5.98
N THR A 123 29.64 -8.21 -5.07
CA THR A 123 30.31 -9.49 -4.82
C THR A 123 29.48 -10.72 -5.18
N GLY A 124 28.17 -10.57 -5.41
CA GLY A 124 27.22 -11.66 -5.62
C GLY A 124 27.01 -12.53 -4.38
N LYS A 125 27.59 -12.22 -3.23
CA LYS A 125 27.47 -12.99 -1.99
C LYS A 125 26.27 -12.53 -1.17
N GLN A 126 25.74 -13.45 -0.39
CA GLN A 126 24.71 -13.13 0.59
C GLN A 126 25.30 -12.35 1.76
N ARG A 127 24.58 -11.28 2.17
CA ARG A 127 24.88 -10.56 3.41
C ARG A 127 23.59 -10.24 4.16
N LEU A 128 23.71 -9.99 5.46
CA LEU A 128 22.61 -9.51 6.29
C LEU A 128 22.63 -7.98 6.32
N LEU A 129 21.47 -7.37 6.02
CA LEU A 129 21.18 -5.97 6.29
C LEU A 129 20.35 -5.89 7.58
N ARG A 130 20.78 -5.01 8.46
CA ARG A 130 20.04 -4.63 9.68
C ARG A 130 19.41 -3.25 9.47
N ASP A 131 18.63 -2.82 10.45
CA ASP A 131 18.00 -1.48 10.44
C ASP A 131 17.06 -1.23 9.26
N ASP A 132 16.45 -2.32 8.75
CA ASP A 132 15.37 -2.23 7.77
C ASP A 132 14.03 -2.08 8.50
N TYR A 133 13.30 -1.00 8.19
CA TYR A 133 12.00 -0.66 8.77
C TYR A 133 10.84 -1.16 7.90
N THR A 134 11.03 -2.25 7.18
CA THR A 134 9.92 -2.94 6.52
C THR A 134 9.24 -3.91 7.49
N GLY A 135 7.91 -3.97 7.40
CA GLY A 135 7.08 -4.83 8.25
C GLY A 135 6.29 -5.86 7.46
N LYS A 136 6.02 -6.99 8.14
CA LYS A 136 5.01 -7.96 7.71
C LYS A 136 3.75 -7.73 8.54
N ILE A 137 2.65 -7.35 7.90
CA ILE A 137 1.37 -7.12 8.59
C ILE A 137 0.91 -8.43 9.23
N GLU A 138 0.55 -8.37 10.50
CA GLU A 138 0.04 -9.50 11.30
C GLU A 138 -1.46 -9.35 11.55
N SER A 139 -1.95 -8.12 11.76
CA SER A 139 -3.36 -7.85 11.99
C SER A 139 -3.79 -6.47 11.49
N VAL A 140 -5.09 -6.35 11.23
CA VAL A 140 -5.76 -5.09 10.86
C VAL A 140 -7.01 -4.95 11.72
N ASP A 141 -7.23 -3.78 12.29
CA ASP A 141 -8.47 -3.45 13.01
C ASP A 141 -9.60 -3.13 12.02
N GLY A 142 -10.28 -4.17 11.56
CA GLY A 142 -11.48 -4.01 10.72
C GLY A 142 -12.66 -3.35 11.45
N GLY A 143 -12.66 -3.35 12.79
CA GLY A 143 -13.67 -2.68 13.61
C GLY A 143 -13.62 -1.17 13.44
N LEU A 144 -12.40 -0.60 13.50
CA LEU A 144 -12.19 0.83 13.26
C LEU A 144 -12.65 1.25 11.86
N LEU A 145 -12.31 0.47 10.83
CA LEU A 145 -12.74 0.79 9.45
C LEU A 145 -14.26 0.70 9.28
N ARG A 146 -14.91 -0.34 9.84
CA ARG A 146 -16.37 -0.46 9.81
C ARG A 146 -17.05 0.71 10.54
N LEU A 147 -16.54 1.09 11.72
CA LEU A 147 -17.04 2.24 12.46
C LEU A 147 -16.99 3.53 11.64
N LEU A 148 -15.89 3.80 10.94
CA LEU A 148 -15.77 4.98 10.07
C LEU A 148 -16.80 4.94 8.94
N VAL A 149 -16.94 3.80 8.26
CA VAL A 149 -17.90 3.62 7.17
C VAL A 149 -19.34 3.77 7.67
N GLU A 150 -19.71 3.19 8.81
CA GLU A 150 -21.01 3.33 9.44
C GLU A 150 -21.35 4.78 9.82
N ARG A 151 -20.33 5.60 10.10
CA ARG A 151 -20.46 7.03 10.36
C ARG A 151 -20.45 7.89 9.08
N GLY A 152 -20.50 7.26 7.90
CA GLY A 152 -20.56 7.96 6.61
C GLY A 152 -19.21 8.46 6.10
N TYR A 153 -18.09 7.98 6.65
CA TYR A 153 -16.76 8.27 6.11
C TYR A 153 -16.35 7.25 5.06
N THR A 154 -15.53 7.69 4.12
CA THR A 154 -14.80 6.82 3.21
C THR A 154 -13.32 6.79 3.63
N PRO A 155 -12.84 5.71 4.28
CA PRO A 155 -11.45 5.63 4.71
C PRO A 155 -10.48 5.60 3.53
N VAL A 156 -9.39 6.38 3.64
CA VAL A 156 -8.25 6.40 2.70
C VAL A 156 -7.02 5.96 3.48
N VAL A 157 -6.53 4.76 3.24
CA VAL A 157 -5.52 4.09 4.07
C VAL A 157 -4.16 4.10 3.40
N GLY A 158 -3.17 4.69 4.07
CA GLY A 158 -1.76 4.71 3.65
C GLY A 158 -0.98 3.48 4.13
N PRO A 159 0.13 3.10 3.44
CA PRO A 159 0.88 1.86 3.65
C PRO A 159 1.95 1.96 4.75
N LEU A 160 1.60 2.52 5.89
CA LEU A 160 2.37 2.43 7.13
C LEU A 160 1.67 1.48 8.10
N ALA A 161 2.44 0.81 8.94
CA ALA A 161 1.94 0.02 10.05
C ALA A 161 2.71 0.34 11.32
N VAL A 162 2.28 -0.14 12.45
CA VAL A 162 2.97 0.03 13.73
C VAL A 162 3.44 -1.33 14.25
N SER A 163 4.65 -1.38 14.82
CA SER A 163 5.11 -2.58 15.54
C SER A 163 4.40 -2.71 16.90
N PRO A 164 4.47 -3.89 17.55
CA PRO A 164 4.00 -4.05 18.93
C PRO A 164 4.60 -3.01 19.89
N GLU A 165 5.87 -2.63 19.67
CA GLU A 165 6.65 -1.69 20.47
C GLU A 165 6.33 -0.22 20.13
N GLY A 166 5.55 0.05 19.07
CA GLY A 166 5.14 1.40 18.68
C GLY A 166 6.00 2.04 17.58
N GLU A 167 6.91 1.28 16.94
CA GLU A 167 7.69 1.80 15.81
C GLU A 167 6.83 1.82 14.52
N ALA A 168 6.95 2.89 13.74
CA ALA A 168 6.36 2.93 12.40
C ALA A 168 7.15 2.03 11.45
N LEU A 169 6.44 1.33 10.56
CA LEU A 169 6.99 0.40 9.59
C LEU A 169 6.41 0.66 8.19
N ASN A 170 7.24 0.56 7.17
CA ASN A 170 6.82 0.51 5.78
C ASN A 170 6.25 -0.88 5.47
N VAL A 171 5.04 -0.96 4.92
CA VAL A 171 4.42 -2.21 4.50
C VAL A 171 4.03 -2.17 3.02
N ASP A 172 3.97 -3.34 2.42
CA ASP A 172 3.52 -3.48 1.04
C ASP A 172 2.03 -3.14 0.91
N ALA A 173 1.70 -2.24 -0.02
CA ALA A 173 0.34 -1.73 -0.19
C ALA A 173 -0.66 -2.76 -0.75
N ASP A 174 -0.21 -3.73 -1.57
CA ASP A 174 -1.07 -4.80 -2.07
C ASP A 174 -1.41 -5.77 -0.94
N ARG A 175 -0.42 -6.09 -0.09
CA ARG A 175 -0.65 -6.88 1.13
C ARG A 175 -1.52 -6.14 2.12
N ALA A 176 -1.32 -4.83 2.30
CA ALA A 176 -2.17 -4.01 3.16
C ALA A 176 -3.63 -4.05 2.68
N ALA A 177 -3.87 -3.89 1.37
CA ALA A 177 -5.21 -3.96 0.80
C ALA A 177 -5.85 -5.35 0.99
N ALA A 178 -5.09 -6.43 0.78
CA ALA A 178 -5.58 -7.79 1.01
C ALA A 178 -5.95 -8.03 2.49
N MET A 179 -5.09 -7.59 3.42
CA MET A 179 -5.35 -7.71 4.86
C MET A 179 -6.53 -6.86 5.32
N VAL A 180 -6.65 -5.62 4.78
CA VAL A 180 -7.82 -4.75 5.01
C VAL A 180 -9.09 -5.43 4.49
N ALA A 181 -9.08 -5.95 3.25
CA ALA A 181 -10.23 -6.63 2.67
C ALA A 181 -10.69 -7.84 3.52
N GLY A 182 -9.75 -8.64 4.01
CA GLY A 182 -10.04 -9.74 4.92
C GLY A 182 -10.63 -9.26 6.26
N ALA A 183 -10.04 -8.21 6.86
CA ALA A 183 -10.47 -7.70 8.17
C ALA A 183 -11.87 -7.07 8.14
N VAL A 184 -12.25 -6.41 7.04
CA VAL A 184 -13.60 -5.83 6.87
C VAL A 184 -14.60 -6.82 6.25
N GLN A 185 -14.15 -8.03 5.89
CA GLN A 185 -14.96 -9.03 5.17
C GLN A 185 -15.52 -8.47 3.86
N ALA A 186 -14.63 -7.85 3.07
CA ALA A 186 -15.01 -7.22 1.82
C ALA A 186 -15.58 -8.24 0.82
N GLU A 187 -16.62 -7.84 0.10
CA GLU A 187 -17.19 -8.63 -1.01
C GLU A 187 -16.23 -8.66 -2.20
N GLN A 188 -15.50 -7.57 -2.39
CA GLN A 188 -14.57 -7.40 -3.50
C GLN A 188 -13.30 -6.67 -3.05
N LEU A 189 -12.17 -7.11 -3.59
CA LEU A 189 -10.89 -6.39 -3.58
C LEU A 189 -10.53 -6.06 -5.02
N ILE A 190 -10.41 -4.78 -5.34
CA ILE A 190 -10.03 -4.28 -6.67
C ILE A 190 -8.62 -3.73 -6.57
N LEU A 191 -7.69 -4.27 -7.36
CA LEU A 191 -6.31 -3.80 -7.44
C LEU A 191 -6.12 -3.04 -8.76
N LEU A 192 -6.02 -1.71 -8.67
CA LEU A 192 -5.71 -0.85 -9.81
C LEU A 192 -4.20 -0.70 -9.94
N THR A 193 -3.68 -1.15 -11.06
CA THR A 193 -2.24 -1.23 -11.34
C THR A 193 -1.95 -0.81 -12.77
N ASN A 194 -0.68 -0.60 -13.10
CA ASN A 194 -0.21 -0.25 -14.44
C ASN A 194 0.11 -1.46 -15.33
N VAL A 195 -0.28 -2.66 -14.90
CA VAL A 195 -0.20 -3.89 -15.69
C VAL A 195 -1.61 -4.44 -15.92
N PRO A 196 -1.85 -5.22 -17.00
CA PRO A 196 -3.20 -5.66 -17.35
C PRO A 196 -3.84 -6.61 -16.33
N GLY A 197 -3.08 -7.15 -15.41
CA GLY A 197 -3.54 -8.04 -14.36
C GLY A 197 -2.50 -9.06 -13.93
N LEU A 198 -2.95 -10.22 -13.45
CA LEU A 198 -2.07 -11.31 -13.06
C LEU A 198 -1.47 -11.97 -14.29
N LEU A 199 -0.15 -11.95 -14.41
CA LEU A 199 0.58 -12.58 -15.52
C LEU A 199 1.20 -13.90 -15.05
N ARG A 200 1.13 -14.91 -15.88
CA ARG A 200 1.80 -16.20 -15.62
C ARG A 200 3.32 -16.05 -15.69
N GLN A 201 3.80 -15.16 -16.55
CA GLN A 201 5.21 -14.86 -16.76
C GLN A 201 5.40 -13.34 -16.95
N PHE A 202 5.74 -12.63 -15.89
CA PHE A 202 6.04 -11.19 -15.97
C PHE A 202 7.39 -10.96 -16.70
N PRO A 203 7.51 -9.96 -17.60
CA PRO A 203 6.53 -8.93 -17.96
C PRO A 203 5.69 -9.26 -19.22
N ASP A 204 5.62 -10.52 -19.67
CA ASP A 204 4.90 -10.93 -20.86
C ASP A 204 3.38 -10.84 -20.68
N GLU A 205 2.77 -9.77 -21.22
CA GLU A 205 1.35 -9.49 -21.13
C GLU A 205 0.48 -10.54 -21.86
N SER A 206 1.04 -11.28 -22.83
CA SER A 206 0.32 -12.37 -23.50
C SER A 206 -0.03 -13.51 -22.55
N THR A 207 0.62 -13.55 -21.40
CA THR A 207 0.40 -14.57 -20.34
C THR A 207 -0.65 -14.17 -19.31
N LEU A 208 -1.50 -13.18 -19.61
CA LEU A 208 -2.56 -12.70 -18.73
C LEU A 208 -3.49 -13.84 -18.29
N ILE A 209 -3.67 -13.97 -16.99
CA ILE A 209 -4.65 -14.86 -16.37
C ILE A 209 -5.94 -14.06 -16.16
N ALA A 210 -6.88 -14.22 -17.09
CA ALA A 210 -8.15 -13.50 -17.03
C ALA A 210 -9.06 -13.95 -15.87
N HIS A 211 -8.95 -15.22 -15.48
CA HIS A 211 -9.72 -15.80 -14.36
C HIS A 211 -8.95 -16.94 -13.72
N ILE A 212 -8.96 -16.97 -12.38
CA ILE A 212 -8.42 -18.07 -11.59
C ILE A 212 -9.38 -18.38 -10.42
N ALA A 213 -9.74 -19.63 -10.27
CA ALA A 213 -10.56 -20.05 -9.14
C ALA A 213 -9.71 -20.12 -7.85
N ARG A 214 -10.33 -19.83 -6.71
CA ARG A 214 -9.64 -19.75 -5.39
C ARG A 214 -8.89 -21.03 -5.00
N ASP A 215 -9.42 -22.17 -5.40
CA ASP A 215 -8.83 -23.49 -5.14
C ASP A 215 -7.61 -23.81 -6.01
N LYS A 216 -7.27 -22.94 -6.96
CA LYS A 216 -6.13 -23.08 -7.89
C LYS A 216 -5.03 -22.04 -7.67
N VAL A 217 -5.07 -21.29 -6.56
CA VAL A 217 -4.09 -20.27 -6.19
C VAL A 217 -3.06 -20.82 -5.22
#